data_c07acbd605e8b2cd804c590be9987c8a
#
_entry.id   c07acbd605e8b2cd804c590be9987c8a
#
_cell.length_a   1.000
_cell.length_b   1.000
_cell.length_c   1.000
_cell.angle_alpha   90.00
_cell.angle_beta   90.00
_cell.angle_gamma   90.00
#
_symmetry.space_group_name_H-M   'P 1'
#
loop_
_entity.id
_entity.type
_entity.pdbx_description
1 polymer ?
#
loop_
_entity_poly.entity_id
_entity_poly.type
_entity_poly.pdbx_seq_one_letter_code
_entity_poly.pdbx_strand_id
1 'polypeptide(L)'
;SVFRADHLVEHLHPNADSLAAEAIDGLLASGIECPSCSDAAWTAAQPMNLMFSTQIGAMSAGRTAFMRPETAQGMFMLYPALYRHFRQKLPFGAIQTGKGYRNEISPRQGMIRLREFNMAELEYFIDPENPPIVDLARRTEIVTLVPDPDGPHAGETRMGFGAALDAGIVRHSTVAWFLARTWDLLVEVG
;
A
#
# COMPACT_ATOMS: atom_id res chain seq x y z
N SER A 1 6.51 -14.72 21.22
CA SER A 1 6.57 -14.01 19.91
C SER A 1 5.58 -12.85 19.90
N VAL A 2 5.78 -11.85 19.07
CA VAL A 2 4.88 -10.72 18.88
C VAL A 2 4.26 -10.84 17.48
N PHE A 3 2.95 -10.70 17.40
CA PHE A 3 2.17 -10.80 16.18
C PHE A 3 1.28 -9.57 15.97
N ARG A 4 0.85 -9.33 14.77
CA ARG A 4 -0.25 -8.42 14.47
C ARG A 4 -1.55 -9.12 14.88
N ALA A 5 -2.25 -8.56 15.83
CA ALA A 5 -3.46 -9.17 16.39
C ALA A 5 -4.62 -9.20 15.39
N ASP A 6 -4.75 -8.16 14.54
CA ASP A 6 -5.71 -8.11 13.45
C ASP A 6 -5.55 -9.27 12.45
N HIS A 7 -4.33 -9.60 12.06
CA HIS A 7 -4.07 -10.74 11.16
C HIS A 7 -4.40 -12.10 11.77
N LEU A 8 -4.31 -12.24 13.10
CA LEU A 8 -4.65 -13.49 13.76
C LEU A 8 -6.16 -13.77 13.75
N VAL A 9 -6.98 -12.71 13.67
CA VAL A 9 -8.44 -12.80 13.73
C VAL A 9 -9.12 -12.51 12.38
N GLU A 10 -8.36 -12.23 11.33
CA GLU A 10 -8.85 -11.88 9.99
C GLU A 10 -9.81 -12.93 9.42
N HIS A 11 -9.56 -14.22 9.67
CA HIS A 11 -10.42 -15.31 9.23
C HIS A 11 -11.79 -15.36 9.93
N LEU A 12 -11.92 -14.69 11.10
CA LEU A 12 -13.18 -14.54 11.83
C LEU A 12 -13.89 -13.23 11.49
N HIS A 13 -13.11 -12.20 11.12
CA HIS A 13 -13.63 -10.88 10.81
C HIS A 13 -12.80 -10.22 9.68
N PRO A 14 -13.32 -10.17 8.45
CA PRO A 14 -12.57 -9.69 7.28
C PRO A 14 -12.02 -8.26 7.39
N ASN A 15 -12.63 -7.41 8.21
CA ASN A 15 -12.20 -6.03 8.47
C ASN A 15 -11.56 -5.88 9.85
N ALA A 16 -10.82 -6.88 10.30
CA ALA A 16 -10.19 -6.89 11.63
C ALA A 16 -9.23 -5.73 11.88
N ASP A 17 -8.60 -5.21 10.83
CA ASP A 17 -7.71 -4.05 10.87
C ASP A 17 -8.39 -2.75 11.30
N SER A 18 -9.71 -2.66 11.16
CA SER A 18 -10.53 -1.51 11.58
C SER A 18 -11.10 -1.64 13.00
N LEU A 19 -10.92 -2.79 13.66
CA LEU A 19 -11.47 -3.04 14.99
C LEU A 19 -10.68 -2.33 16.08
N ALA A 20 -11.39 -1.93 17.15
CA ALA A 20 -10.76 -1.50 18.38
C ALA A 20 -10.05 -2.67 19.10
N ALA A 21 -9.02 -2.37 19.90
CA ALA A 21 -8.21 -3.39 20.57
C ALA A 21 -9.05 -4.33 21.44
N GLU A 22 -10.07 -3.81 22.12
CA GLU A 22 -10.98 -4.59 22.98
C GLU A 22 -11.80 -5.60 22.18
N ALA A 23 -12.20 -5.25 20.95
CA ALA A 23 -12.93 -6.16 20.07
C ALA A 23 -12.01 -7.29 19.57
N ILE A 24 -10.76 -6.96 19.24
CA ILE A 24 -9.74 -7.96 18.87
C ILE A 24 -9.45 -8.89 20.04
N ASP A 25 -9.32 -8.38 21.26
CA ASP A 25 -9.13 -9.20 22.47
C ASP A 25 -10.28 -10.18 22.68
N GLY A 26 -11.52 -9.74 22.44
CA GLY A 26 -12.69 -10.61 22.47
C GLY A 26 -12.61 -11.76 21.46
N LEU A 27 -12.14 -11.49 20.26
CA LEU A 27 -11.92 -12.52 19.22
C LEU A 27 -10.76 -13.46 19.58
N LEU A 28 -9.66 -12.96 20.10
CA LEU A 28 -8.53 -13.79 20.56
C LEU A 28 -8.94 -14.73 21.70
N ALA A 29 -9.82 -14.27 22.59
CA ALA A 29 -10.36 -15.08 23.68
C ALA A 29 -11.25 -16.24 23.22
N SER A 30 -11.66 -16.30 21.95
CA SER A 30 -12.43 -17.41 21.37
C SER A 30 -11.63 -18.69 21.16
N GLY A 31 -10.34 -18.73 21.57
CA GLY A 31 -9.50 -19.92 21.52
C GLY A 31 -8.54 -19.96 20.32
N ILE A 32 -8.18 -18.80 19.76
CA ILE A 32 -7.17 -18.73 18.70
C ILE A 32 -5.81 -19.13 19.26
N GLU A 33 -5.20 -20.14 18.66
CA GLU A 33 -3.89 -20.63 19.04
C GLU A 33 -2.75 -19.80 18.42
N CYS A 34 -1.66 -19.67 19.16
CA CYS A 34 -0.44 -19.03 18.67
C CYS A 34 0.21 -19.89 17.58
N PRO A 35 0.49 -19.32 16.38
CA PRO A 35 1.13 -20.05 15.30
C PRO A 35 2.55 -20.59 15.61
N SER A 36 3.18 -20.09 16.69
CA SER A 36 4.53 -20.48 17.07
C SER A 36 4.61 -21.51 18.19
N CYS A 37 3.62 -21.59 19.08
CA CYS A 37 3.67 -22.45 20.26
C CYS A 37 2.33 -23.14 20.59
N SER A 38 1.30 -22.91 19.78
CA SER A 38 -0.05 -23.47 19.97
C SER A 38 -0.72 -23.15 21.31
N ASP A 39 -0.21 -22.16 22.03
CA ASP A 39 -0.84 -21.66 23.25
C ASP A 39 -1.88 -20.59 22.88
N ALA A 40 -3.03 -20.61 23.54
CA ALA A 40 -4.09 -19.62 23.36
C ALA A 40 -4.05 -18.48 24.42
N ALA A 41 -3.02 -18.43 25.25
CA ALA A 41 -2.84 -17.38 26.25
C ALA A 41 -2.23 -16.12 25.60
N TRP A 42 -3.09 -15.20 25.17
CA TRP A 42 -2.68 -13.92 24.61
C TRP A 42 -2.61 -12.82 25.66
N THR A 43 -1.66 -11.91 25.51
CA THR A 43 -1.70 -10.63 26.22
C THR A 43 -2.69 -9.71 25.51
N ALA A 44 -3.21 -8.70 26.22
CA ALA A 44 -4.10 -7.71 25.62
C ALA A 44 -3.47 -7.05 24.39
N ALA A 45 -4.27 -6.86 23.34
CA ALA A 45 -3.86 -6.16 22.14
C ALA A 45 -3.49 -4.71 22.45
N GLN A 46 -2.41 -4.24 21.90
CA GLN A 46 -1.93 -2.87 22.11
C GLN A 46 -1.86 -2.13 20.78
N PRO A 47 -2.34 -0.89 20.71
CA PRO A 47 -2.19 -0.07 19.52
C PRO A 47 -0.71 0.17 19.24
N MET A 48 -0.31 0.00 17.99
CA MET A 48 1.05 0.20 17.56
C MET A 48 1.13 1.33 16.53
N ASN A 49 2.00 2.30 16.78
CA ASN A 49 2.29 3.32 15.78
C ASN A 49 3.34 2.77 14.79
N LEU A 50 2.95 2.68 13.52
CA LEU A 50 3.84 2.26 12.43
C LEU A 50 4.90 3.30 12.07
N MET A 51 4.73 4.56 12.50
CA MET A 51 5.74 5.61 12.31
C MET A 51 6.70 5.63 13.49
N PHE A 52 8.00 5.81 13.21
CA PHE A 52 8.97 6.12 14.23
C PHE A 52 8.81 7.54 14.72
N SER A 53 8.63 7.71 16.02
CA SER A 53 8.69 9.02 16.68
C SER A 53 10.12 9.37 17.06
N THR A 54 10.43 10.66 17.06
CA THR A 54 11.69 11.21 17.55
C THR A 54 11.42 12.55 18.22
N GLN A 55 12.40 13.06 18.97
CA GLN A 55 12.35 14.37 19.59
C GLN A 55 13.30 15.34 18.88
N ILE A 56 12.78 16.50 18.49
CA ILE A 56 13.57 17.56 17.86
C ILE A 56 13.74 18.70 18.88
N GLY A 57 14.99 19.05 19.17
CA GLY A 57 15.34 20.11 20.09
C GLY A 57 16.50 19.74 21.00
N ALA A 58 17.14 20.74 21.57
CA ALA A 58 18.33 20.56 22.43
C ALA A 58 18.01 20.15 23.86
N MET A 59 16.75 20.14 24.27
CA MET A 59 16.30 19.83 25.64
C MET A 59 15.26 18.70 25.63
N SER A 60 15.07 18.05 26.79
CA SER A 60 14.09 16.96 27.00
C SER A 60 12.63 17.35 26.70
N ALA A 61 12.31 18.64 26.63
CA ALA A 61 11.02 19.19 26.22
C ALA A 61 10.90 19.43 24.69
N GLY A 62 11.70 18.74 23.90
CA GLY A 62 11.70 18.86 22.46
C GLY A 62 10.35 18.53 21.81
N ARG A 63 10.13 19.08 20.62
CA ARG A 63 8.92 18.80 19.84
C ARG A 63 8.98 17.37 19.26
N THR A 64 7.91 16.60 19.44
CA THR A 64 7.79 15.29 18.79
C THR A 64 7.71 15.45 17.27
N ALA A 65 8.48 14.65 16.58
CA ALA A 65 8.45 14.52 15.13
C ALA A 65 8.36 13.04 14.76
N PHE A 66 8.05 12.78 13.51
CA PHE A 66 7.96 11.42 12.98
C PHE A 66 8.84 11.29 11.74
N MET A 67 9.49 10.13 11.64
CA MET A 67 10.22 9.78 10.43
C MET A 67 9.21 9.33 9.37
N ARG A 68 9.40 9.78 8.13
CA ARG A 68 8.45 9.51 7.04
C ARG A 68 8.37 8.01 6.71
N PRO A 69 7.17 7.41 6.64
CA PRO A 69 6.97 6.03 6.23
C PRO A 69 6.96 5.86 4.70
N GLU A 70 6.84 6.97 3.96
CA GLU A 70 6.71 7.06 2.49
C GLU A 70 7.20 8.42 1.99
N THR A 71 7.38 8.56 0.68
CA THR A 71 7.80 9.80 0.04
C THR A 71 6.65 10.56 -0.62
N ALA A 72 5.50 9.93 -0.84
CA ALA A 72 4.32 10.48 -1.52
C ALA A 72 3.80 11.77 -0.85
N GLN A 73 3.74 11.81 0.48
CA GLN A 73 3.28 12.99 1.23
C GLN A 73 4.06 14.26 0.88
N GLY A 74 5.38 14.12 0.67
CA GLY A 74 6.22 15.25 0.25
C GLY A 74 5.80 15.79 -1.12
N MET A 75 5.46 14.93 -2.07
CA MET A 75 5.00 15.33 -3.39
C MET A 75 3.63 15.99 -3.35
N PHE A 76 2.69 15.47 -2.54
CA PHE A 76 1.36 16.08 -2.35
C PHE A 76 1.46 17.48 -1.72
N MET A 77 2.30 17.65 -0.71
CA MET A 77 2.53 18.97 -0.11
C MET A 77 3.15 19.96 -1.10
N LEU A 78 3.99 19.47 -2.02
CA LEU A 78 4.64 20.29 -3.04
C LEU A 78 3.79 20.44 -4.31
N TYR A 79 2.61 19.82 -4.41
CA TYR A 79 1.76 19.88 -5.59
C TYR A 79 1.57 21.30 -6.16
N PRO A 80 1.27 22.35 -5.37
CA PRO A 80 1.11 23.70 -5.91
C PRO A 80 2.38 24.24 -6.59
N ALA A 81 3.57 23.86 -6.10
CA ALA A 81 4.84 24.25 -6.71
C ALA A 81 5.11 23.45 -7.99
N LEU A 82 4.87 22.12 -7.95
CA LEU A 82 4.98 21.23 -9.12
C LEU A 82 4.03 21.68 -10.23
N TYR A 83 2.76 21.95 -9.91
CA TYR A 83 1.77 22.41 -10.87
C TYR A 83 2.19 23.71 -11.56
N ARG A 84 2.75 24.69 -10.81
CA ARG A 84 3.32 25.90 -11.40
C ARG A 84 4.54 25.61 -12.29
N HIS A 85 5.41 24.70 -11.87
CA HIS A 85 6.57 24.26 -12.65
C HIS A 85 6.17 23.69 -14.01
N PHE A 86 5.12 22.88 -14.03
CA PHE A 86 4.52 22.31 -15.25
C PHE A 86 3.56 23.29 -15.97
N ARG A 87 3.68 24.60 -15.69
CA ARG A 87 2.89 25.67 -16.33
C ARG A 87 1.38 25.46 -16.19
N GLN A 88 0.95 24.92 -15.05
CA GLN A 88 -0.47 24.64 -14.73
C GLN A 88 -1.13 23.69 -15.73
N LYS A 89 -0.37 22.73 -16.27
CA LYS A 89 -0.87 21.74 -17.22
C LYS A 89 -0.85 20.34 -16.61
N LEU A 90 -1.88 19.59 -16.86
CA LEU A 90 -2.02 18.16 -16.59
C LEU A 90 -2.06 17.40 -17.93
N PRO A 91 -1.60 16.16 -18.00
CA PRO A 91 -1.02 15.39 -16.90
C PRO A 91 0.47 15.71 -16.67
N PHE A 92 0.97 15.43 -15.47
CA PHE A 92 2.41 15.37 -15.21
C PHE A 92 2.72 14.33 -14.13
N GLY A 93 3.95 13.82 -14.13
CA GLY A 93 4.45 12.89 -13.12
C GLY A 93 5.57 13.50 -12.30
N ALA A 94 5.67 13.10 -11.04
CA ALA A 94 6.79 13.41 -10.17
C ALA A 94 7.29 12.13 -9.53
N ILE A 95 8.61 11.92 -9.54
CA ILE A 95 9.26 10.80 -8.88
C ILE A 95 10.08 11.34 -7.72
N GLN A 96 9.92 10.72 -6.56
CA GLN A 96 10.77 10.98 -5.41
C GLN A 96 11.43 9.69 -4.97
N THR A 97 12.75 9.73 -4.85
CA THR A 97 13.55 8.65 -4.25
C THR A 97 14.00 9.08 -2.87
N GLY A 98 14.20 8.11 -1.99
CA GLY A 98 14.72 8.41 -0.65
C GLY A 98 14.51 7.25 0.32
N LYS A 99 14.71 7.54 1.60
CA LYS A 99 14.48 6.57 2.67
C LYS A 99 13.07 6.67 3.21
N GLY A 100 12.46 5.50 3.41
CA GLY A 100 11.25 5.30 4.19
C GLY A 100 11.56 4.57 5.50
N TYR A 101 10.74 4.79 6.51
CA TYR A 101 10.92 4.23 7.85
C TYR A 101 9.60 3.69 8.35
N ARG A 102 9.53 2.39 8.64
CA ARG A 102 8.34 1.75 9.19
C ARG A 102 8.70 0.97 10.43
N ASN A 103 7.98 1.19 11.50
CA ASN A 103 8.19 0.47 12.76
C ASN A 103 7.57 -0.93 12.67
N GLU A 104 8.27 -1.82 11.96
CA GLU A 104 7.82 -3.20 11.75
C GLU A 104 7.86 -4.01 13.04
N ILE A 105 6.81 -4.79 13.31
CA ILE A 105 6.70 -5.63 14.52
C ILE A 105 7.76 -6.72 14.56
N SER A 106 8.03 -7.35 13.41
CA SER A 106 8.99 -8.45 13.33
C SER A 106 9.80 -8.39 12.03
N PRO A 107 10.87 -7.59 11.96
CA PRO A 107 11.71 -7.49 10.78
C PRO A 107 12.65 -8.70 10.68
N ARG A 108 12.11 -9.91 10.46
CA ARG A 108 12.88 -11.17 10.47
C ARG A 108 13.08 -11.81 9.10
N GLN A 109 12.69 -11.14 8.02
CA GLN A 109 12.76 -11.69 6.66
C GLN A 109 14.01 -11.21 5.90
N GLY A 110 15.14 -11.13 6.57
CA GLY A 110 16.39 -10.66 5.96
C GLY A 110 16.25 -9.23 5.42
N MET A 111 16.58 -9.03 4.14
CA MET A 111 16.50 -7.72 3.48
C MET A 111 15.10 -7.37 2.95
N ILE A 112 14.15 -8.30 2.98
CA ILE A 112 12.80 -8.10 2.40
C ILE A 112 11.95 -7.19 3.29
N ARG A 113 12.13 -7.28 4.63
CA ARG A 113 11.38 -6.47 5.58
C ARG A 113 12.33 -5.77 6.55
N LEU A 114 12.64 -4.53 6.26
CA LEU A 114 13.49 -3.66 7.05
C LEU A 114 12.69 -2.52 7.66
N ARG A 115 13.18 -1.96 8.77
CA ARG A 115 12.63 -0.74 9.39
C ARG A 115 13.09 0.54 8.70
N GLU A 116 14.22 0.48 8.01
CA GLU A 116 14.75 1.54 7.15
C GLU A 116 15.00 0.94 5.77
N PHE A 117 14.48 1.54 4.73
CA PHE A 117 14.61 1.03 3.36
C PHE A 117 14.69 2.19 2.36
N ASN A 118 15.32 1.93 1.22
CA ASN A 118 15.28 2.83 0.10
C ASN A 118 14.01 2.59 -0.70
N MET A 119 13.40 3.65 -1.15
CA MET A 119 12.17 3.59 -1.93
C MET A 119 12.18 4.64 -3.04
N ALA A 120 11.35 4.41 -4.04
CA ALA A 120 11.00 5.38 -5.07
C ALA A 120 9.49 5.33 -5.27
N GLU A 121 8.86 6.48 -5.33
CA GLU A 121 7.43 6.61 -5.59
C GLU A 121 7.21 7.55 -6.77
N LEU A 122 6.27 7.19 -7.62
CA LEU A 122 5.81 8.00 -8.74
C LEU A 122 4.37 8.42 -8.48
N GLU A 123 4.15 9.73 -8.41
CA GLU A 123 2.81 10.29 -8.40
C GLU A 123 2.49 10.87 -9.78
N TYR A 124 1.41 10.38 -10.39
CA TYR A 124 0.97 10.84 -11.70
C TYR A 124 -0.35 11.58 -11.57
N PHE A 125 -0.28 12.90 -11.75
CA PHE A 125 -1.40 13.81 -11.60
C PHE A 125 -2.14 13.98 -12.92
N ILE A 126 -3.43 13.68 -12.91
CA ILE A 126 -4.30 13.78 -14.09
C ILE A 126 -5.50 14.68 -13.80
N ASP A 127 -6.11 15.19 -14.87
CA ASP A 127 -7.43 15.79 -14.81
C ASP A 127 -8.47 14.65 -14.85
N PRO A 128 -9.30 14.45 -13.82
CA PRO A 128 -10.30 13.38 -13.82
C PRO A 128 -11.39 13.56 -14.88
N GLU A 129 -11.66 14.79 -15.29
CA GLU A 129 -12.66 15.10 -16.33
C GLU A 129 -12.08 14.88 -17.75
N ASN A 130 -10.76 15.01 -17.90
CA ASN A 130 -10.05 14.86 -19.17
C ASN A 130 -8.81 13.96 -18.98
N PRO A 131 -8.98 12.67 -18.65
CA PRO A 131 -7.86 11.77 -18.44
C PRO A 131 -7.05 11.60 -19.74
N PRO A 132 -5.73 11.39 -19.66
CA PRO A 132 -4.92 11.18 -20.84
C PRO A 132 -5.38 9.94 -21.61
N ILE A 133 -5.45 10.03 -22.94
CA ILE A 133 -5.74 8.90 -23.80
C ILE A 133 -4.48 8.03 -23.86
N VAL A 134 -4.64 6.74 -23.54
CA VAL A 134 -3.58 5.74 -23.58
C VAL A 134 -3.94 4.64 -24.58
N ASP A 135 -2.98 4.26 -25.41
CA ASP A 135 -3.17 3.18 -26.39
C ASP A 135 -2.81 1.83 -25.75
N LEU A 136 -3.83 1.01 -25.54
CA LEU A 136 -3.70 -0.38 -25.08
C LEU A 136 -4.00 -1.39 -26.22
N ALA A 137 -4.38 -0.92 -27.41
CA ALA A 137 -4.82 -1.79 -28.50
C ALA A 137 -3.71 -2.72 -29.01
N ARG A 138 -2.46 -2.35 -28.85
CA ARG A 138 -1.29 -3.16 -29.25
C ARG A 138 -0.85 -4.16 -28.20
N ARG A 139 -1.50 -4.17 -27.04
CA ARG A 139 -1.19 -5.06 -25.93
C ARG A 139 -1.92 -6.39 -26.13
N THR A 140 -1.16 -7.45 -26.37
CA THR A 140 -1.71 -8.78 -26.69
C THR A 140 -1.48 -9.79 -25.57
N GLU A 141 -0.72 -9.44 -24.55
CA GLU A 141 -0.48 -10.29 -23.40
C GLU A 141 -1.78 -10.60 -22.63
N ILE A 142 -1.92 -11.84 -22.22
CA ILE A 142 -3.00 -12.30 -21.35
C ILE A 142 -2.45 -12.45 -19.94
N VAL A 143 -3.02 -11.72 -19.01
CA VAL A 143 -2.64 -11.75 -17.60
C VAL A 143 -3.76 -12.36 -16.77
N THR A 144 -3.41 -12.94 -15.64
CA THR A 144 -4.39 -13.35 -14.64
C THR A 144 -4.65 -12.17 -13.71
N LEU A 145 -5.90 -11.76 -13.66
CA LEU A 145 -6.39 -10.72 -12.77
C LEU A 145 -7.17 -11.37 -11.64
N VAL A 146 -6.94 -10.90 -10.42
CA VAL A 146 -7.70 -11.29 -9.24
C VAL A 146 -8.43 -10.05 -8.74
N PRO A 147 -9.62 -9.77 -9.26
CA PRO A 147 -10.41 -8.63 -8.83
C PRO A 147 -10.82 -8.78 -7.36
N ASP A 148 -11.36 -7.70 -6.78
CA ASP A 148 -11.93 -7.71 -5.45
C ASP A 148 -12.90 -8.91 -5.29
N PRO A 149 -12.66 -9.81 -4.32
CA PRO A 149 -13.49 -11.00 -4.13
C PRO A 149 -14.96 -10.69 -3.82
N ASP A 150 -15.23 -9.52 -3.26
CA ASP A 150 -16.60 -9.06 -2.94
C ASP A 150 -17.20 -8.20 -4.05
N GLY A 151 -16.46 -7.98 -5.14
CA GLY A 151 -16.89 -7.17 -6.28
C GLY A 151 -17.71 -7.96 -7.31
N PRO A 152 -18.32 -7.25 -8.28
CA PRO A 152 -19.13 -7.88 -9.34
C PRO A 152 -18.34 -8.79 -10.29
N HIS A 153 -17.01 -8.75 -10.24
CA HIS A 153 -16.08 -9.56 -11.02
C HIS A 153 -15.25 -10.50 -10.14
N ALA A 154 -15.82 -10.97 -9.03
CA ALA A 154 -15.13 -11.86 -8.10
C ALA A 154 -14.55 -13.10 -8.81
N GLY A 155 -13.36 -13.50 -8.36
CA GLY A 155 -12.64 -14.68 -8.88
C GLY A 155 -11.53 -14.33 -9.88
N GLU A 156 -10.70 -15.32 -10.17
CA GLU A 156 -9.61 -15.17 -11.13
C GLU A 156 -10.16 -15.12 -12.56
N THR A 157 -9.66 -14.17 -13.33
CA THR A 157 -9.98 -14.07 -14.76
C THR A 157 -8.72 -13.83 -15.58
N ARG A 158 -8.70 -14.35 -16.81
CA ARG A 158 -7.57 -14.21 -17.71
C ARG A 158 -7.97 -13.40 -18.94
N MET A 159 -7.37 -12.21 -19.06
CA MET A 159 -7.64 -11.32 -20.18
C MET A 159 -6.50 -10.31 -20.37
N GLY A 160 -6.52 -9.61 -21.49
CA GLY A 160 -5.61 -8.50 -21.74
C GLY A 160 -6.03 -7.23 -21.00
N PHE A 161 -5.11 -6.29 -20.82
CA PHE A 161 -5.36 -5.03 -20.11
C PHE A 161 -6.45 -4.16 -20.78
N GLY A 162 -6.54 -4.16 -22.12
CA GLY A 162 -7.61 -3.49 -22.84
C GLY A 162 -8.98 -4.07 -22.53
N ALA A 163 -9.09 -5.41 -22.60
CA ALA A 163 -10.34 -6.11 -22.27
C ALA A 163 -10.76 -5.92 -20.81
N ALA A 164 -9.79 -5.85 -19.88
CA ALA A 164 -10.05 -5.56 -18.47
C ALA A 164 -10.60 -4.14 -18.25
N LEU A 165 -10.15 -3.17 -19.05
CA LEU A 165 -10.69 -1.82 -19.06
C LEU A 165 -12.12 -1.81 -19.61
N ASP A 166 -12.36 -2.46 -20.75
CA ASP A 166 -13.68 -2.53 -21.39
C ASP A 166 -14.72 -3.25 -20.51
N ALA A 167 -14.28 -4.26 -19.76
CA ALA A 167 -15.11 -4.99 -18.80
C ALA A 167 -15.33 -4.24 -17.48
N GLY A 168 -14.69 -3.07 -17.26
CA GLY A 168 -14.79 -2.30 -16.02
C GLY A 168 -14.06 -2.89 -14.82
N ILE A 169 -13.26 -3.95 -15.00
CA ILE A 169 -12.39 -4.52 -13.97
C ILE A 169 -11.32 -3.50 -13.57
N VAL A 170 -10.72 -2.84 -14.57
CA VAL A 170 -9.87 -1.68 -14.37
C VAL A 170 -10.64 -0.44 -14.79
N ARG A 171 -10.87 0.49 -13.85
CA ARG A 171 -11.80 1.61 -14.07
C ARG A 171 -11.23 2.74 -14.93
N HIS A 172 -9.91 2.89 -14.98
CA HIS A 172 -9.27 4.02 -15.66
C HIS A 172 -8.19 3.54 -16.62
N SER A 173 -8.19 4.09 -17.82
CA SER A 173 -7.20 3.77 -18.87
C SER A 173 -5.77 4.02 -18.43
N THR A 174 -5.53 5.10 -17.67
CA THR A 174 -4.20 5.41 -17.11
C THR A 174 -3.73 4.31 -16.13
N VAL A 175 -4.63 3.79 -15.28
CA VAL A 175 -4.29 2.68 -14.37
C VAL A 175 -3.97 1.43 -15.17
N ALA A 176 -4.78 1.08 -16.17
CA ALA A 176 -4.52 -0.06 -17.04
C ALA A 176 -3.17 0.05 -17.76
N TRP A 177 -2.80 1.27 -18.19
CA TRP A 177 -1.50 1.52 -18.81
C TRP A 177 -0.33 1.32 -17.84
N PHE A 178 -0.42 1.84 -16.60
CA PHE A 178 0.61 1.63 -15.59
C PHE A 178 0.73 0.16 -15.18
N LEU A 179 -0.39 -0.57 -15.05
CA LEU A 179 -0.37 -2.01 -14.81
C LEU A 179 0.36 -2.75 -15.93
N ALA A 180 0.08 -2.39 -17.20
CA ALA A 180 0.76 -2.98 -18.34
C ALA A 180 2.27 -2.67 -18.35
N ARG A 181 2.68 -1.45 -17.98
CA ARG A 181 4.11 -1.10 -17.87
C ARG A 181 4.79 -1.80 -16.69
N THR A 182 4.08 -2.01 -15.58
CA THR A 182 4.58 -2.80 -14.45
C THR A 182 4.77 -4.26 -14.86
N TRP A 183 3.82 -4.80 -15.62
CA TRP A 183 3.95 -6.15 -16.19
C TRP A 183 5.20 -6.28 -17.06
N ASP A 184 5.45 -5.33 -17.98
CA ASP A 184 6.65 -5.33 -18.81
C ASP A 184 7.92 -5.39 -17.95
N LEU A 185 8.00 -4.55 -16.93
CA LEU A 185 9.15 -4.51 -16.03
C LEU A 185 9.35 -5.86 -15.32
N LEU A 186 8.27 -6.43 -14.78
CA LEU A 186 8.35 -7.71 -14.06
C LEU A 186 8.77 -8.85 -14.97
N VAL A 187 8.32 -8.88 -16.21
CA VAL A 187 8.74 -9.88 -17.20
C VAL A 187 10.21 -9.69 -17.59
N GLU A 188 10.69 -8.45 -17.67
CA GLU A 188 12.08 -8.13 -18.01
C GLU A 188 13.07 -8.50 -16.91
N VAL A 189 12.68 -8.36 -15.65
CA VAL A 189 13.58 -8.63 -14.50
C VAL A 189 13.47 -10.07 -13.97
N GLY A 190 12.53 -10.89 -14.46
CA GLY A 190 12.35 -12.29 -14.08
C GLY A 190 11.40 -12.49 -12.93
#